data_965c1809d83c726d9414cd5b7d5b82bb
#
_entry.id   965c1809d83c726d9414cd5b7d5b82bb
#
_cell.length_a   1.000
_cell.length_b   1.000
_cell.length_c   1.000
_cell.angle_alpha   90.00
_cell.angle_beta   90.00
_cell.angle_gamma   90.00
#
_symmetry.space_group_name_H-M   'P 1'
#
loop_
_entity.id
_entity.type
_entity.pdbx_description
1 polymer ?
#
loop_
_entity_poly.entity_id
_entity_poly.type
_entity_poly.pdbx_seq_one_letter_code
_entity_poly.pdbx_strand_id
1 'polypeptide(L)' 'MREQLLDRMIKIYGFEHEVVIEFARMCEEWLPTENNDKALEILVKCHEENPVGFDDDENF' A
#
# COMPACT_ATOMS: atom_id res chain seq x y z
N MET A 1 -7.57 9.54 7.09
CA MET A 1 -6.73 8.40 7.41
C MET A 1 -6.25 7.64 6.20
N ARG A 2 -7.13 7.35 5.27
CA ARG A 2 -6.70 6.60 4.10
C ARG A 2 -5.75 7.40 3.24
N GLU A 3 -5.92 8.71 3.20
CA GLU A 3 -5.01 9.53 2.43
C GLU A 3 -3.61 9.46 3.01
N GLN A 4 -3.51 9.41 4.33
CA GLN A 4 -2.20 9.30 4.94
C GLN A 4 -1.57 7.95 4.64
N LEU A 5 -2.37 6.91 4.63
CA LEU A 5 -1.84 5.59 4.29
C LEU A 5 -1.36 5.57 2.84
N LEU A 6 -2.12 6.18 1.96
CA LEU A 6 -1.71 6.21 0.57
C LEU A 6 -0.41 6.99 0.42
N ASP A 7 -0.26 8.09 1.14
CA ASP A 7 0.98 8.83 1.08
C ASP A 7 2.16 7.99 1.52
N ARG A 8 1.97 7.17 2.56
CA ARG A 8 3.05 6.31 3.02
C ARG A 8 3.43 5.30 1.95
N MET A 9 2.45 4.75 1.26
CA MET A 9 2.74 3.83 0.17
C MET A 9 3.47 4.52 -0.96
N ILE A 10 3.09 5.75 -1.26
CA ILE A 10 3.76 6.50 -2.31
C ILE A 10 5.21 6.73 -1.94
N LYS A 11 5.49 6.98 -0.68
CA LYS A 11 6.86 7.19 -0.26
C LYS A 11 7.69 5.95 -0.42
N ILE A 12 7.08 4.78 -0.31
CA ILE A 12 7.83 3.56 -0.46
C ILE A 12 8.12 3.25 -1.92
N TYR A 13 7.12 3.41 -2.78
CA TYR A 13 7.22 2.94 -4.16
C TYR A 13 7.16 4.03 -5.20
N GLY A 14 6.47 5.14 -4.90
CA GLY A 14 6.22 6.13 -5.94
C GLY A 14 4.79 5.99 -6.43
N PHE A 15 4.14 7.12 -6.76
CA PHE A 15 2.72 7.06 -7.01
C PHE A 15 2.36 6.40 -8.33
N GLU A 16 3.31 6.12 -9.18
CA GLU A 16 3.02 5.40 -10.41
C GLU A 16 3.22 3.90 -10.27
N HIS A 17 3.69 3.47 -9.11
CA HIS A 17 3.97 2.05 -8.91
C HIS A 17 2.67 1.27 -8.86
N GLU A 18 2.73 0.06 -9.38
CA GLU A 18 1.58 -0.80 -9.47
C GLU A 18 0.96 -1.07 -8.11
N VAL A 19 1.80 -1.28 -7.12
CA VAL A 19 1.32 -1.57 -5.78
C VAL A 19 0.54 -0.37 -5.24
N VAL A 20 1.02 0.83 -5.50
CA VAL A 20 0.35 2.02 -5.02
C VAL A 20 -0.98 2.22 -5.73
N ILE A 21 -1.00 1.94 -7.02
CA ILE A 21 -2.24 2.07 -7.78
C ILE A 21 -3.29 1.12 -7.27
N GLU A 22 -2.88 -0.11 -6.97
CA GLU A 22 -3.84 -1.07 -6.43
C GLU A 22 -4.29 -0.70 -5.04
N PHE A 23 -3.38 -0.18 -4.23
CA PHE A 23 -3.76 0.25 -2.90
C PHE A 23 -4.77 1.39 -2.96
N ALA A 24 -4.57 2.33 -3.88
CA ALA A 24 -5.51 3.42 -4.02
C ALA A 24 -6.88 2.91 -4.42
N ARG A 25 -6.90 1.91 -5.31
CA ARG A 25 -8.17 1.32 -5.71
C ARG A 25 -8.86 0.65 -4.53
N MET A 26 -8.10 -0.04 -3.69
CA MET A 26 -8.68 -0.67 -2.51
C MET A 26 -9.28 0.38 -1.60
N CYS A 27 -8.61 1.52 -1.44
CA CYS A 27 -9.13 2.57 -0.60
C CYS A 27 -10.46 3.11 -1.12
N GLU A 28 -10.65 3.08 -2.42
CA GLU A 28 -11.89 3.56 -2.97
C GLU A 28 -12.99 2.52 -2.94
N GLU A 29 -12.62 1.26 -3.10
CA GLU A 29 -13.64 0.22 -3.20
C GLU A 29 -14.12 -0.29 -1.86
N TRP A 30 -13.26 -0.27 -0.86
CA TRP A 30 -13.62 -0.82 0.43
C TRP A 30 -14.43 0.21 1.21
N LEU A 31 -15.46 -0.29 1.87
CA LEU A 31 -16.28 0.62 2.67
C LEU A 31 -15.45 1.17 3.81
N PRO A 32 -15.70 2.42 4.19
CA PRO A 32 -14.96 3.03 5.29
C PRO A 32 -15.46 2.51 6.62
N THR A 33 -15.01 1.34 7.01
CA THR A 33 -15.34 0.76 8.31
C THR A 33 -14.06 0.59 9.11
N GLU A 34 -14.24 0.42 10.40
CA GLU A 34 -13.10 0.27 11.27
C GLU A 34 -12.27 -0.94 10.88
N ASN A 35 -12.94 -2.02 10.54
CA ASN A 35 -12.21 -3.23 10.16
C ASN A 35 -11.43 -3.03 8.87
N ASN A 36 -12.04 -2.39 7.90
CA ASN A 36 -11.35 -2.17 6.64
C ASN A 36 -10.20 -1.21 6.80
N ASP A 37 -10.39 -0.18 7.59
CA ASP A 37 -9.31 0.78 7.81
C ASP A 37 -8.15 0.13 8.53
N LYS A 38 -8.43 -0.75 9.47
CA LYS A 38 -7.37 -1.46 10.15
C LYS A 38 -6.61 -2.36 9.19
N ALA A 39 -7.33 -3.03 8.31
CA ALA A 39 -6.67 -3.91 7.36
C ALA A 39 -5.77 -3.12 6.43
N LEU A 40 -6.22 -1.96 6.00
CA LEU A 40 -5.39 -1.12 5.14
C LEU A 40 -4.15 -0.65 5.88
N GLU A 41 -4.31 -0.29 7.14
CA GLU A 41 -3.16 0.16 7.91
C GLU A 41 -2.14 -0.95 8.10
N ILE A 42 -2.61 -2.14 8.38
CA ILE A 42 -1.71 -3.28 8.53
C ILE A 42 -0.98 -3.54 7.23
N LEU A 43 -1.68 -3.42 6.12
CA LEU A 43 -1.06 -3.65 4.83
C LEU A 43 0.07 -2.64 4.60
N VAL A 44 -0.17 -1.37 4.90
CA VAL A 44 0.86 -0.36 4.73
C VAL A 44 2.05 -0.67 5.62
N LYS A 45 1.80 -1.07 6.86
CA LYS A 45 2.88 -1.40 7.75
C LYS A 45 3.71 -2.54 7.23
N CYS A 46 3.06 -3.55 6.69
CA CYS A 46 3.79 -4.69 6.14
C CYS A 46 4.69 -4.24 5.01
N HIS A 47 4.19 -3.38 4.15
CA HIS A 47 5.00 -2.89 3.05
C HIS A 47 6.14 -2.02 3.53
N GLU A 48 5.93 -1.27 4.61
CA GLU A 48 7.00 -0.43 5.12
C GLU A 48 8.11 -1.26 5.71
N GLU A 49 7.75 -2.35 6.37
CA GLU A 49 8.76 -3.20 6.97
C GLU A 49 9.40 -4.13 5.97
N ASN A 50 8.67 -4.49 4.94
CA ASN A 50 9.18 -5.49 4.01
C ASN A 50 8.67 -5.16 2.63
N PRO A 51 9.20 -4.13 2.00
CA PRO A 51 8.71 -3.73 0.68
C PRO A 51 8.91 -4.84 -0.33
N VAL A 52 7.90 -5.03 -1.16
CA VAL A 52 8.07 -5.98 -2.21
C VAL A 52 8.97 -5.36 -3.20
N GLY A 53 10.04 -5.99 -3.45
CA GLY A 53 11.06 -5.39 -4.16
C GLY A 53 10.92 -5.51 -5.61
N PHE A 54 11.54 -4.64 -6.25
CA PHE A 54 11.73 -4.74 -7.62
C PHE A 54 13.00 -5.44 -7.82
N ASP A 55 13.69 -5.60 -6.81
CA ASP A 55 14.98 -6.21 -6.95
C ASP A 55 14.85 -7.66 -6.98
N ASP A 56 13.77 -8.15 -6.57
CA ASP A 56 13.70 -9.56 -6.52
C ASP A 56 13.84 -10.18 -7.81
N ASP A 57 13.54 -9.49 -8.81
CA ASP A 57 13.55 -10.15 -10.06
C ASP A 57 14.91 -10.54 -10.45
N GLU A 58 15.90 -9.85 -10.10
CA GLU A 58 17.14 -10.24 -10.62
C GLU A 58 17.69 -11.33 -9.88
N ASN A 59 17.06 -11.81 -8.93
CA ASN A 59 17.62 -12.90 -8.25
C ASN A 59 17.52 -14.13 -8.96
N PHE A 60 16.90 -14.15 -9.98
CA PHE A 60 16.93 -15.37 -10.71
C PHE A 60 17.34 -15.13 -12.05
#